data_029c043150eba2bc94dacc532e60f04d
#
_entry.id   029c043150eba2bc94dacc532e60f04d
#
_cell.length_a   1.000
_cell.length_b   1.000
_cell.length_c   1.000
_cell.angle_alpha   90.00
_cell.angle_beta   90.00
_cell.angle_gamma   90.00
#
_symmetry.space_group_name_H-M   'P 1'
#
loop_
_entity.id
_entity.type
_entity.pdbx_description
1 polymer ?
#
loop_
_entity_poly.entity_id
_entity_poly.type
_entity_poly.pdbx_seq_one_letter_code
_entity_poly.pdbx_strand_id
1 'polypeptide(L)'
;MQYPFYVRRDGDNAFRASFPDLPRAVACGRSFDELKGNAQEIVELMYDRSEELIPAPTSSTSELQSLDMDDGKGIWMFIEINLTRVTSKAVSVQFSLPESLLQRVDAAAKQRCSTRSMFFTQAAVHELANWDETRAS
;
A
#
# COMPACT_ATOMS: atom_id res chain seq x y z
N MET A 1 7.84 -7.05 7.07
CA MET A 1 7.06 -5.83 7.31
C MET A 1 5.57 -6.13 7.33
N GLN A 2 4.85 -5.50 8.24
CA GLN A 2 3.40 -5.69 8.35
C GLN A 2 2.66 -4.66 7.53
N TYR A 3 1.90 -5.13 6.55
CA TYR A 3 1.09 -4.27 5.69
C TYR A 3 -0.38 -4.37 6.06
N PRO A 4 -1.10 -3.24 6.09
CA PRO A 4 -2.55 -3.28 6.25
C PRO A 4 -3.21 -3.81 5.00
N PHE A 5 -4.23 -4.65 5.16
CA PHE A 5 -5.05 -5.08 4.06
C PHE A 5 -6.52 -5.07 4.47
N TYR A 6 -7.37 -4.77 3.51
CA TYR A 6 -8.80 -4.66 3.71
C TYR A 6 -9.46 -5.94 3.20
N VAL A 7 -10.10 -6.68 4.11
CA VAL A 7 -10.73 -7.97 3.81
C VAL A 7 -12.23 -7.78 3.71
N ARG A 8 -12.81 -8.24 2.61
CA ARG A 8 -14.26 -8.26 2.44
C ARG A 8 -14.69 -9.62 1.94
N ARG A 9 -15.98 -9.94 2.14
CA ARG A 9 -16.55 -11.17 1.59
C ARG A 9 -16.74 -11.03 0.09
N ASP A 10 -16.38 -12.09 -0.62
CA ASP A 10 -16.56 -12.20 -2.07
C ASP A 10 -17.39 -13.47 -2.32
N GLY A 11 -18.71 -13.33 -2.22
CA GLY A 11 -19.63 -14.47 -2.28
C GLY A 11 -19.79 -15.16 -0.92
N ASP A 12 -20.37 -16.36 -0.92
CA ASP A 12 -20.77 -17.06 0.30
C ASP A 12 -19.60 -17.71 1.06
N ASN A 13 -18.54 -18.10 0.36
CA ASN A 13 -17.45 -18.89 0.94
C ASN A 13 -16.06 -18.36 0.56
N ALA A 14 -15.94 -17.11 0.17
CA ALA A 14 -14.67 -16.55 -0.25
C ALA A 14 -14.43 -15.18 0.37
N PHE A 15 -13.15 -14.82 0.52
CA PHE A 15 -12.71 -13.52 0.98
C PHE A 15 -11.81 -12.89 -0.08
N ARG A 16 -11.87 -11.58 -0.16
CA ARG A 16 -11.01 -10.81 -1.04
C ARG A 16 -10.30 -9.75 -0.23
N ALA A 17 -9.00 -9.62 -0.42
CA ALA A 17 -8.19 -8.64 0.29
C ALA A 17 -7.49 -7.72 -0.69
N SER A 18 -7.46 -6.43 -0.37
CA SER A 18 -6.73 -5.43 -1.14
C SER A 18 -5.80 -4.66 -0.23
N PHE A 19 -4.67 -4.24 -0.78
CA PHE A 19 -3.63 -3.51 -0.05
C PHE A 19 -3.62 -2.07 -0.53
N PRO A 20 -3.94 -1.09 0.33
CA PRO A 20 -3.87 0.32 -0.10
C PRO A 20 -2.45 0.81 -0.37
N ASP A 21 -1.45 0.20 0.28
CA ASP A 21 -0.04 0.50 0.02
C ASP A 21 0.51 -0.26 -1.20
N LEU A 22 -0.15 -1.33 -1.61
CA LEU A 22 0.27 -2.20 -2.70
C LEU A 22 -0.93 -2.40 -3.65
N PRO A 23 -1.30 -1.39 -4.43
CA PRO A 23 -2.57 -1.41 -5.18
C PRO A 23 -2.66 -2.50 -6.25
N ARG A 24 -1.53 -3.03 -6.72
CA ARG A 24 -1.52 -4.14 -7.69
C ARG A 24 -1.77 -5.49 -7.04
N ALA A 25 -1.65 -5.58 -5.72
CA ALA A 25 -1.82 -6.84 -5.00
C ALA A 25 -3.26 -6.98 -4.52
N VAL A 26 -3.99 -7.94 -5.11
CA VAL A 26 -5.33 -8.31 -4.67
C VAL A 26 -5.33 -9.82 -4.48
N ALA A 27 -5.67 -10.26 -3.28
CA ALA A 27 -5.67 -11.67 -2.93
C ALA A 27 -7.08 -12.19 -2.69
N CYS A 28 -7.30 -13.46 -2.97
CA CYS A 28 -8.56 -14.16 -2.70
C CYS A 28 -8.27 -15.46 -1.97
N GLY A 29 -9.20 -15.92 -1.15
CA GLY A 29 -9.06 -17.18 -0.44
C GLY A 29 -10.36 -17.57 0.22
N ARG A 30 -10.48 -18.86 0.60
CA ARG A 30 -11.66 -19.39 1.28
C ARG A 30 -11.55 -19.35 2.79
N SER A 31 -10.36 -19.11 3.31
CA SER A 31 -10.09 -18.96 4.73
C SER A 31 -9.04 -17.87 4.91
N PHE A 32 -8.87 -17.39 6.15
CA PHE A 32 -7.85 -16.39 6.44
C PHE A 32 -6.44 -16.92 6.22
N ASP A 33 -6.19 -18.20 6.54
CA ASP A 33 -4.87 -18.81 6.30
C ASP A 33 -4.55 -18.89 4.82
N GLU A 34 -5.51 -19.31 4.01
CA GLU A 34 -5.38 -19.36 2.56
C GLU A 34 -5.18 -17.95 1.99
N LEU A 35 -5.94 -16.98 2.49
CA LEU A 35 -5.85 -15.59 2.08
C LEU A 35 -4.46 -15.02 2.35
N LYS A 36 -3.89 -15.30 3.52
CA LYS A 36 -2.54 -14.83 3.89
C LYS A 36 -1.46 -15.43 2.99
N GLY A 37 -1.56 -16.73 2.70
CA GLY A 37 -0.62 -17.39 1.80
C GLY A 37 -0.71 -16.83 0.39
N ASN A 38 -1.92 -16.63 -0.11
CA ASN A 38 -2.15 -16.05 -1.44
C ASN A 38 -1.71 -14.60 -1.51
N ALA A 39 -1.86 -13.85 -0.42
CA ALA A 39 -1.40 -12.46 -0.35
C ALA A 39 0.12 -12.37 -0.50
N GLN A 40 0.85 -13.25 0.19
CA GLN A 40 2.31 -13.31 0.06
C GLN A 40 2.72 -13.62 -1.38
N GLU A 41 2.08 -14.62 -1.99
CA GLU A 41 2.37 -15.01 -3.36
C GLU A 41 2.09 -13.89 -4.37
N ILE A 42 0.96 -13.21 -4.22
CA ILE A 42 0.58 -12.14 -5.17
C ILE A 42 1.51 -10.93 -5.04
N VAL A 43 1.96 -10.60 -3.84
CA VAL A 43 2.93 -9.53 -3.66
C VAL A 43 4.25 -9.88 -4.33
N GLU A 44 4.74 -11.10 -4.13
CA GLU A 44 5.96 -11.57 -4.81
C GLU A 44 5.79 -11.52 -6.33
N LEU A 45 4.67 -12.02 -6.85
CA LEU A 45 4.42 -12.07 -8.28
C LEU A 45 4.34 -10.69 -8.92
N MET A 46 3.65 -9.75 -8.26
CA MET A 46 3.39 -8.43 -8.84
C MET A 46 4.54 -7.45 -8.68
N TYR A 47 5.37 -7.63 -7.67
CA TYR A 47 6.43 -6.67 -7.35
C TYR A 47 7.84 -7.22 -7.52
N ASP A 48 8.01 -8.53 -7.67
CA ASP A 48 9.32 -9.10 -7.96
C ASP A 48 9.78 -8.67 -9.36
N ARG A 49 11.01 -8.19 -9.45
CA ARG A 49 11.61 -7.67 -10.69
C ARG A 49 10.82 -6.52 -11.32
N SER A 50 9.93 -5.92 -10.56
CA SER A 50 9.19 -4.74 -10.99
C SER A 50 10.07 -3.49 -10.83
N GLU A 51 9.89 -2.51 -11.72
CA GLU A 51 10.50 -1.20 -11.56
C GLU A 51 9.76 -0.35 -10.53
N GLU A 52 8.60 -0.79 -10.08
CA GLU A 52 7.82 -0.09 -9.06
C GLU A 52 8.48 -0.21 -7.69
N LEU A 53 8.50 0.90 -6.98
CA LEU A 53 8.97 0.93 -5.60
C LEU A 53 7.88 0.43 -4.66
N ILE A 54 8.28 -0.35 -3.66
CA ILE A 54 7.37 -0.79 -2.61
C ILE A 54 7.40 0.25 -1.49
N PRO A 55 6.27 0.90 -1.19
CA PRO A 55 6.24 1.89 -0.11
C PRO A 55 6.31 1.24 1.27
N ALA A 56 6.72 2.02 2.25
CA ALA A 56 6.63 1.59 3.64
C ALA A 56 5.16 1.37 4.03
N PRO A 57 4.88 0.39 4.90
CA PRO A 57 3.49 0.12 5.28
C PRO A 57 2.88 1.24 6.12
N THR A 58 1.62 1.52 5.88
CA THR A 58 0.84 2.45 6.68
C THR A 58 0.48 1.79 8.01
N SER A 59 0.82 2.43 9.12
CA SER A 59 0.53 1.90 10.47
C SER A 59 -0.56 2.69 11.21
N SER A 60 -0.98 3.84 10.69
CA SER A 60 -1.99 4.67 11.33
C SER A 60 -3.39 4.14 11.05
N THR A 61 -4.07 3.68 12.11
CA THR A 61 -5.47 3.23 12.02
C THR A 61 -6.41 4.35 11.59
N SER A 62 -6.15 5.58 12.05
CA SER A 62 -6.96 6.75 11.66
C SER A 62 -6.91 6.98 10.16
N GLU A 63 -5.72 6.88 9.57
CA GLU A 63 -5.54 7.05 8.12
C GLU A 63 -6.27 5.95 7.36
N LEU A 64 -6.15 4.70 7.81
CA LEU A 64 -6.81 3.57 7.17
C LEU A 64 -8.33 3.70 7.24
N GLN A 65 -8.87 4.09 8.39
CA GLN A 65 -10.31 4.28 8.57
C GLN A 65 -10.87 5.43 7.75
N SER A 66 -10.03 6.40 7.40
CA SER A 66 -10.45 7.53 6.55
C SER A 66 -10.58 7.14 5.08
N LEU A 67 -10.02 6.01 4.67
CA LEU A 67 -10.18 5.50 3.30
C LEU A 67 -11.57 4.91 3.13
N ASP A 68 -12.27 5.34 2.09
CA ASP A 68 -13.62 4.84 1.80
C ASP A 68 -13.51 3.55 1.00
N MET A 69 -13.33 2.45 1.73
CA MET A 69 -13.22 1.12 1.16
C MET A 69 -14.54 0.37 1.40
N ASP A 70 -15.30 0.14 0.34
CA ASP A 70 -16.52 -0.69 0.37
C ASP A 70 -17.53 -0.25 1.45
N ASP A 71 -17.66 1.05 1.70
CA ASP A 71 -18.54 1.65 2.69
C ASP A 71 -18.38 1.08 4.11
N GLY A 72 -17.18 0.61 4.44
CA GLY A 72 -16.87 0.06 5.76
C GLY A 72 -17.41 -1.34 6.01
N LYS A 73 -17.82 -2.06 4.99
CA LYS A 73 -18.36 -3.42 5.12
C LYS A 73 -17.31 -4.48 5.41
N GLY A 74 -16.06 -4.19 5.12
CA GLY A 74 -14.96 -5.11 5.33
C GLY A 74 -14.23 -4.86 6.65
N ILE A 75 -13.15 -5.58 6.83
CA ILE A 75 -12.35 -5.53 8.06
C ILE A 75 -10.90 -5.20 7.70
N TRP A 76 -10.31 -4.24 8.43
CA TRP A 76 -8.89 -3.97 8.34
C TRP A 76 -8.10 -5.00 9.13
N MET A 77 -7.08 -5.57 8.51
CA MET A 77 -6.16 -6.51 9.15
C MET A 77 -4.74 -6.14 8.75
N PHE A 78 -3.77 -6.65 9.50
CA PHE A 78 -2.35 -6.51 9.19
C PHE A 78 -1.77 -7.88 8.89
N ILE A 79 -0.95 -7.96 7.86
CA ILE A 79 -0.30 -9.20 7.47
C ILE A 79 1.21 -8.98 7.36
N GLU A 80 1.98 -9.93 7.86
CA GLU A 80 3.42 -9.94 7.67
C GLU A 80 3.74 -10.39 6.25
N ILE A 81 4.37 -9.50 5.47
CA ILE A 81 4.83 -9.81 4.12
C ILE A 81 6.36 -9.92 4.15
N ASN A 82 6.85 -11.06 3.70
CA ASN A 82 8.28 -11.31 3.58
C ASN A 82 8.74 -10.77 2.24
N LEU A 83 9.58 -9.74 2.28
CA LEU A 83 10.08 -9.06 1.07
C LEU A 83 11.45 -9.57 0.62
N THR A 84 11.96 -10.65 1.20
CA THR A 84 13.30 -11.15 0.86
C THR A 84 13.43 -11.59 -0.60
N ARG A 85 12.31 -12.02 -1.20
CA ARG A 85 12.25 -12.44 -2.60
C ARG A 85 11.82 -11.33 -3.55
N VAL A 86 11.57 -10.14 -3.04
CA VAL A 86 11.15 -9.00 -3.84
C VAL A 86 12.35 -8.10 -4.09
N THR A 87 12.55 -7.69 -5.34
CA THR A 87 13.70 -6.91 -5.76
C THR A 87 13.74 -5.54 -5.09
N SER A 88 12.61 -4.86 -5.02
CA SER A 88 12.50 -3.55 -4.38
C SER A 88 11.99 -3.70 -2.96
N LYS A 89 12.87 -3.55 -1.97
CA LYS A 89 12.52 -3.71 -0.56
C LYS A 89 12.18 -2.37 0.05
N ALA A 90 11.09 -2.33 0.83
CA ALA A 90 10.73 -1.15 1.58
C ALA A 90 11.65 -0.97 2.79
N VAL A 91 12.05 0.25 3.02
CA VAL A 91 12.79 0.66 4.21
C VAL A 91 11.97 1.75 4.91
N SER A 92 11.78 1.61 6.21
CA SER A 92 11.02 2.60 6.97
C SER A 92 11.82 3.89 7.12
N VAL A 93 11.18 5.01 6.80
CA VAL A 93 11.77 6.34 6.93
C VAL A 93 10.81 7.20 7.74
N GLN A 94 11.33 7.93 8.71
CA GLN A 94 10.56 8.86 9.51
C GLN A 94 11.05 10.28 9.27
N PHE A 95 10.11 11.20 9.08
CA PHE A 95 10.42 12.62 8.92
C PHE A 95 9.23 13.45 9.38
N SER A 96 9.48 14.73 9.64
CA SER A 96 8.47 15.65 10.15
C SER A 96 8.08 16.64 9.07
N LEU A 97 6.80 17.00 9.04
CA LEU A 97 6.24 17.97 8.11
C LEU A 97 5.45 19.02 8.88
N PRO A 98 5.37 20.26 8.37
CA PRO A 98 4.41 21.23 8.90
C PRO A 98 2.98 20.67 8.82
N GLU A 99 2.19 20.96 9.84
CA GLU A 99 0.82 20.43 9.93
C GLU A 99 -0.03 20.78 8.72
N SER A 100 0.06 22.02 8.23
CA SER A 100 -0.69 22.47 7.06
C SER A 100 -0.33 21.69 5.79
N LEU A 101 0.94 21.35 5.60
CA LEU A 101 1.38 20.55 4.47
C LEU A 101 0.87 19.11 4.58
N LEU A 102 0.93 18.55 5.79
CA LEU A 102 0.45 17.19 6.03
C LEU A 102 -1.05 17.07 5.75
N GLN A 103 -1.85 18.07 6.15
CA GLN A 103 -3.28 18.09 5.85
C GLN A 103 -3.55 18.08 4.34
N ARG A 104 -2.76 18.81 3.57
CA ARG A 104 -2.88 18.84 2.10
C ARG A 104 -2.48 17.50 1.48
N VAL A 105 -1.44 16.88 2.01
CA VAL A 105 -1.01 15.53 1.57
C VAL A 105 -2.12 14.51 1.83
N ASP A 106 -2.69 14.51 3.03
CA ASP A 106 -3.75 13.58 3.40
C ASP A 106 -4.99 13.76 2.53
N ALA A 107 -5.37 15.00 2.25
CA ALA A 107 -6.51 15.30 1.38
C ALA A 107 -6.26 14.78 -0.05
N ALA A 108 -5.08 15.02 -0.59
CA ALA A 108 -4.72 14.56 -1.92
C ALA A 108 -4.70 13.03 -2.02
N ALA A 109 -4.10 12.37 -1.03
CA ALA A 109 -4.06 10.91 -0.97
C ALA A 109 -5.47 10.32 -0.90
N LYS A 110 -6.32 10.89 -0.06
CA LYS A 110 -7.71 10.44 0.11
C LYS A 110 -8.51 10.54 -1.19
N GLN A 111 -8.34 11.62 -1.95
CA GLN A 111 -9.01 11.78 -3.25
C GLN A 111 -8.65 10.65 -4.22
N ARG A 112 -7.45 10.10 -4.10
CA ARG A 112 -6.96 9.01 -4.95
C ARG A 112 -7.23 7.64 -4.34
N CYS A 113 -7.96 7.55 -3.23
CA CYS A 113 -8.14 6.32 -2.44
C CYS A 113 -6.80 5.66 -2.12
N SER A 114 -5.84 6.47 -1.75
CA SER A 114 -4.46 6.07 -1.51
C SER A 114 -4.04 6.41 -0.09
N THR A 115 -2.89 5.87 0.33
CA THR A 115 -2.34 6.14 1.65
C THR A 115 -1.28 7.24 1.59
N ARG A 116 -0.96 7.78 2.75
CA ARG A 116 0.13 8.74 2.93
C ARG A 116 1.45 8.16 2.41
N SER A 117 1.74 6.89 2.73
CA SER A 117 2.96 6.20 2.29
C SER A 117 3.04 6.12 0.76
N MET A 118 1.94 5.76 0.11
CA MET A 118 1.88 5.70 -1.34
C MET A 118 2.05 7.09 -1.97
N PHE A 119 1.43 8.11 -1.37
CA PHE A 119 1.59 9.48 -1.85
C PHE A 119 3.06 9.91 -1.85
N PHE A 120 3.77 9.68 -0.73
CA PHE A 120 5.17 10.05 -0.63
C PHE A 120 6.06 9.26 -1.58
N THR A 121 5.77 7.98 -1.75
CA THR A 121 6.50 7.14 -2.72
C THR A 121 6.37 7.69 -4.13
N GLN A 122 5.15 8.01 -4.55
CA GLN A 122 4.90 8.57 -5.87
C GLN A 122 5.52 9.95 -6.04
N ALA A 123 5.44 10.79 -5.00
CA ALA A 123 6.04 12.12 -5.02
C ALA A 123 7.56 12.05 -5.17
N ALA A 124 8.20 11.13 -4.45
CA ALA A 124 9.65 10.94 -4.54
C ALA A 124 10.06 10.49 -5.95
N VAL A 125 9.35 9.53 -6.53
CA VAL A 125 9.61 9.04 -7.88
C VAL A 125 9.46 10.19 -8.90
N HIS A 126 8.39 10.97 -8.77
CA HIS A 126 8.11 12.09 -9.66
C HIS A 126 9.20 13.16 -9.58
N GLU A 127 9.59 13.54 -8.38
CA GLU A 127 10.64 14.55 -8.17
C GLU A 127 11.99 14.10 -8.71
N LEU A 128 12.35 12.84 -8.47
CA LEU A 128 13.59 12.27 -8.99
C LEU A 128 13.62 12.26 -10.52
N ALA A 129 12.50 11.94 -11.16
CA ALA A 129 12.39 11.96 -12.61
C ALA A 129 12.60 13.38 -13.16
N ASN A 130 11.99 14.38 -12.52
CA ASN A 130 12.17 15.78 -12.91
C ASN A 130 13.61 16.25 -12.71
N TRP A 131 14.23 15.84 -11.62
CA TRP A 131 15.61 16.18 -11.30
C TRP A 131 16.58 15.58 -12.32
N ASP A 132 16.37 14.32 -12.71
CA ASP A 132 17.19 13.65 -13.71
C ASP A 132 17.06 14.33 -15.09
N GLU A 133 15.86 14.73 -15.50
CA GLU A 133 15.64 15.48 -16.73
C GLU A 133 16.40 16.82 -16.74
N THR A 134 16.36 17.53 -15.62
CA THR A 134 17.07 18.81 -15.46
C THR A 134 18.58 18.62 -15.56
N ARG A 135 19.10 17.53 -15.00
CA ARG A 135 20.54 17.23 -15.07
C ARG A 135 20.99 16.78 -16.46
N ALA A 136 20.11 16.10 -17.20
CA ALA A 136 20.41 15.60 -18.53
C ALA A 136 20.43 16.70 -19.60
N SER A 137 19.91 17.87 -19.29
CA SER A 137 19.92 19.05 -20.16
C SER A 137 21.04 20.04 -19.78
#